data_eaf47013e8332077c86a0ee6bc93cd6f
#
_entry.id   eaf47013e8332077c86a0ee6bc93cd6f
#
_cell.length_a   1.000
_cell.length_b   1.000
_cell.length_c   1.000
_cell.angle_alpha   90.00
_cell.angle_beta   90.00
_cell.angle_gamma   90.00
#
_symmetry.space_group_name_H-M   'P 1'
#
loop_
_entity.id
_entity.type
_entity.pdbx_description
1 polymer ?
#
loop_
_entity_poly.entity_id
_entity_poly.type
_entity_poly.pdbx_seq_one_letter_code
_entity_poly.pdbx_strand_id
1 'polypeptide(L)'
;MAKITNKLNLPATLYNLANKDRYSRGKSRISVTQLIDSPRVRMLRTEHDDKIEVDVSEMVWPLIGQALHYVVEQGADHTHMPEERLFMTINGWTISGGIDLQTVGKDANGIEQVVISDYKLTSAWAIMHNKIDWERQLNCYAHLPKIS
;
A
#
# COMPACT_ATOMS: atom_id res chain seq x y z
N MET A 1 -19.28 -2.51 -3.94
CA MET A 1 -18.50 -2.11 -2.76
C MET A 1 -18.89 -2.96 -1.59
N ALA A 2 -17.92 -3.55 -0.90
CA ALA A 2 -18.18 -4.31 0.32
C ALA A 2 -18.99 -3.47 1.32
N LYS A 3 -19.94 -4.09 1.99
CA LYS A 3 -20.79 -3.43 2.96
C LYS A 3 -20.03 -3.28 4.28
N ILE A 4 -19.90 -2.06 4.79
CA ILE A 4 -19.27 -1.80 6.08
C ILE A 4 -20.30 -1.85 7.18
N THR A 5 -20.02 -2.63 8.23
CA THR A 5 -20.86 -2.80 9.42
C THR A 5 -20.14 -2.27 10.67
N ASN A 6 -20.89 -2.02 11.74
CA ASN A 6 -20.38 -1.60 13.05
C ASN A 6 -21.04 -2.42 14.15
N LYS A 7 -20.73 -3.72 14.17
CA LYS A 7 -21.36 -4.69 15.09
C LYS A 7 -20.97 -4.48 16.55
N LEU A 8 -19.77 -3.92 16.78
CA LEU A 8 -19.25 -3.63 18.12
C LEU A 8 -19.60 -2.21 18.61
N ASN A 9 -20.43 -1.47 17.86
CA ASN A 9 -20.82 -0.10 18.18
C ASN A 9 -19.64 0.82 18.50
N LEU A 10 -18.57 0.74 17.66
CA LEU A 10 -17.43 1.63 17.77
C LEU A 10 -17.84 3.08 17.47
N PRO A 11 -17.05 4.07 17.91
CA PRO A 11 -17.37 5.49 17.71
C PRO A 11 -17.72 5.81 16.25
N ALA A 12 -18.75 6.64 16.06
CA ALA A 12 -19.25 7.01 14.74
C ALA A 12 -18.15 7.63 13.83
N THR A 13 -17.16 8.29 14.41
CA THR A 13 -16.01 8.85 13.69
C THR A 13 -15.16 7.76 13.00
N LEU A 14 -14.96 6.62 13.67
CA LEU A 14 -14.27 5.47 13.06
C LEU A 14 -15.09 4.84 11.94
N TYR A 15 -16.38 4.66 12.14
CA TYR A 15 -17.31 4.17 11.12
C TYR A 15 -17.30 5.09 9.88
N ASN A 16 -17.41 6.40 10.09
CA ASN A 16 -17.38 7.39 9.02
C ASN A 16 -16.03 7.40 8.29
N LEU A 17 -14.93 7.22 9.03
CA LEU A 17 -13.60 7.13 8.44
C LEU A 17 -13.44 5.87 7.57
N ALA A 18 -13.93 4.73 8.06
CA ALA A 18 -13.91 3.45 7.34
C ALA A 18 -14.72 3.50 6.03
N ASN A 19 -15.81 4.27 6.00
CA ASN A 19 -16.64 4.46 4.81
C ASN A 19 -16.05 5.47 3.80
N LYS A 20 -14.98 6.19 4.16
CA LYS A 20 -14.31 7.07 3.20
C LYS A 20 -13.37 6.26 2.34
N ASP A 21 -13.76 6.02 1.09
CA ASP A 21 -12.82 5.48 0.09
C ASP A 21 -11.75 6.53 -0.20
N ARG A 22 -10.58 6.32 0.38
CA ARG A 22 -9.41 7.18 0.17
C ARG A 22 -8.43 6.58 -0.84
N TYR A 23 -8.68 5.34 -1.26
CA TYR A 23 -7.77 4.65 -2.14
C TYR A 23 -8.11 4.91 -3.59
N SER A 24 -7.29 5.71 -4.25
CA SER A 24 -7.35 5.88 -5.69
C SER A 24 -6.20 5.12 -6.37
N ARG A 25 -6.54 4.23 -7.28
CA ARG A 25 -5.55 3.59 -8.17
C ARG A 25 -5.10 4.51 -9.30
N GLY A 26 -5.67 5.70 -9.40
CA GLY A 26 -5.47 6.58 -10.53
C GLY A 26 -5.90 5.89 -11.83
N LYS A 27 -5.11 6.01 -12.89
CA LYS A 27 -5.36 5.42 -14.21
C LYS A 27 -4.87 3.96 -14.33
N SER A 28 -4.41 3.33 -13.25
CA SER A 28 -3.86 1.98 -13.32
C SER A 28 -4.95 0.91 -13.40
N ARG A 29 -4.65 -0.14 -14.16
CA ARG A 29 -5.50 -1.33 -14.24
C ARG A 29 -5.33 -2.24 -13.01
N ILE A 30 -4.14 -2.24 -12.43
CA ILE A 30 -3.80 -3.07 -11.26
C ILE A 30 -2.77 -2.36 -10.40
N SER A 31 -2.84 -2.51 -9.07
CA SER A 31 -1.77 -2.06 -8.16
C SER A 31 -0.75 -3.17 -7.91
N VAL A 32 0.45 -2.81 -7.46
CA VAL A 32 1.48 -3.77 -7.04
C VAL A 32 0.95 -4.72 -5.99
N THR A 33 0.25 -4.21 -4.96
CA THR A 33 -0.36 -5.05 -3.92
C THR A 33 -1.36 -6.06 -4.48
N GLN A 34 -2.13 -5.69 -5.49
CA GLN A 34 -3.04 -6.60 -6.19
C GLN A 34 -2.31 -7.58 -7.13
N LEU A 35 -1.16 -7.19 -7.65
CA LEU A 35 -0.35 -8.03 -8.53
C LEU A 35 0.29 -9.19 -7.77
N ILE A 36 0.76 -8.94 -6.55
CA ILE A 36 1.39 -9.97 -5.69
C ILE A 36 0.37 -10.82 -4.94
N ASP A 37 -0.89 -10.39 -4.83
CA ASP A 37 -1.97 -11.16 -4.21
C ASP A 37 -2.41 -12.34 -5.11
N SER A 38 -3.05 -13.33 -4.52
CA SER A 38 -3.58 -14.47 -5.26
C SER A 38 -4.59 -14.02 -6.33
N PRO A 39 -4.36 -14.34 -7.62
CA PRO A 39 -5.31 -13.99 -8.69
C PRO A 39 -6.71 -14.53 -8.44
N ARG A 40 -6.81 -15.74 -7.85
CA ARG A 40 -8.09 -16.36 -7.50
C ARG A 40 -8.85 -15.58 -6.45
N VAL A 41 -8.17 -15.16 -5.38
CA VAL A 41 -8.77 -14.34 -4.30
C VAL A 41 -9.25 -13.02 -4.86
N ARG A 42 -8.45 -12.39 -5.71
CA ARG A 42 -8.82 -11.13 -6.36
C ARG A 42 -10.07 -11.28 -7.25
N MET A 43 -10.13 -12.33 -8.06
CA MET A 43 -11.30 -12.61 -8.90
C MET A 43 -12.56 -12.81 -8.06
N LEU A 44 -12.49 -13.65 -7.02
CA LEU A 44 -13.62 -13.92 -6.13
C LEU A 44 -14.09 -12.65 -5.39
N ARG A 45 -13.16 -11.82 -4.94
CA ARG A 45 -13.50 -10.52 -4.32
C ARG A 45 -14.21 -9.60 -5.30
N THR A 46 -13.79 -9.57 -6.56
CA THR A 46 -14.44 -8.73 -7.57
C THR A 46 -15.83 -9.26 -7.93
N GLU A 47 -15.99 -10.58 -8.06
CA GLU A 47 -17.24 -11.22 -8.42
C GLU A 47 -18.30 -11.13 -7.30
N HIS A 48 -17.87 -11.17 -6.04
CA HIS A 48 -18.75 -11.22 -4.87
C HIS A 48 -18.65 -9.98 -3.99
N ASP A 49 -18.16 -8.86 -4.53
CA ASP A 49 -17.97 -7.62 -3.77
C ASP A 49 -19.25 -7.12 -3.08
N ASP A 50 -20.40 -7.35 -3.70
CA ASP A 50 -21.72 -7.02 -3.17
C ASP A 50 -22.13 -7.88 -1.95
N LYS A 51 -21.52 -9.05 -1.77
CA LYS A 51 -21.80 -10.00 -0.68
C LYS A 51 -20.79 -9.90 0.45
N ILE A 52 -19.68 -9.18 0.26
CA ILE A 52 -18.64 -9.03 1.27
C ILE A 52 -19.12 -8.01 2.31
N GLU A 53 -19.14 -8.42 3.56
CA GLU A 53 -19.29 -7.53 4.71
C GLU A 53 -17.94 -7.42 5.44
N VAL A 54 -17.55 -6.21 5.81
CA VAL A 54 -16.36 -5.92 6.62
C VAL A 54 -16.81 -5.11 7.84
N ASP A 55 -16.45 -5.56 9.02
CA ASP A 55 -16.76 -4.78 10.24
C ASP A 55 -15.67 -3.74 10.49
N VAL A 56 -16.09 -2.58 11.01
CA VAL A 56 -15.16 -1.47 11.34
C VAL A 56 -14.06 -1.93 12.29
N SER A 57 -14.33 -2.89 13.18
CA SER A 57 -13.32 -3.44 14.09
C SER A 57 -12.15 -4.11 13.35
N GLU A 58 -12.40 -4.70 12.18
CA GLU A 58 -11.37 -5.29 11.33
C GLU A 58 -10.52 -4.23 10.61
N MET A 59 -11.06 -3.01 10.49
CA MET A 59 -10.41 -1.90 9.81
C MET A 59 -9.54 -1.03 10.74
N VAL A 60 -9.61 -1.22 12.05
CA VAL A 60 -8.86 -0.40 13.04
C VAL A 60 -7.35 -0.45 12.75
N TRP A 61 -6.77 -1.62 12.55
CA TRP A 61 -5.35 -1.76 12.27
C TRP A 61 -4.92 -1.14 10.94
N PRO A 62 -5.61 -1.38 9.82
CA PRO A 62 -5.37 -0.65 8.58
C PRO A 62 -5.45 0.88 8.73
N LEU A 63 -6.42 1.40 9.50
CA LEU A 63 -6.56 2.83 9.74
C LEU A 63 -5.40 3.41 10.56
N ILE A 64 -4.94 2.69 11.60
CA ILE A 64 -3.75 3.08 12.36
C ILE A 64 -2.51 3.06 11.46
N GLY A 65 -2.37 2.07 10.58
CA GLY A 65 -1.30 2.02 9.59
C GLY A 65 -1.28 3.27 8.70
N GLN A 66 -2.42 3.67 8.16
CA GLN A 66 -2.54 4.90 7.35
C GLN A 66 -2.17 6.16 8.14
N ALA A 67 -2.59 6.25 9.41
CA ALA A 67 -2.25 7.37 10.26
C ALA A 67 -0.73 7.43 10.52
N LEU A 68 -0.08 6.29 10.72
CA LEU A 68 1.37 6.20 10.90
C LEU A 68 2.11 6.66 9.64
N HIS A 69 1.70 6.22 8.45
CA HIS A 69 2.29 6.66 7.18
C HIS A 69 2.22 8.19 7.07
N TYR A 70 1.05 8.77 7.31
CA TYR A 70 0.88 10.22 7.30
C TYR A 70 1.82 10.95 8.28
N VAL A 71 1.99 10.43 9.50
CA VAL A 71 2.88 11.04 10.51
C VAL A 71 4.36 10.95 10.09
N VAL A 72 4.78 9.79 9.56
CA VAL A 72 6.16 9.58 9.12
C VAL A 72 6.48 10.45 7.89
N GLU A 73 5.52 10.61 6.98
CA GLU A 73 5.65 11.50 5.82
C GLU A 73 5.95 12.94 6.20
N GLN A 74 5.40 13.43 7.32
CA GLN A 74 5.69 14.79 7.82
C GLN A 74 7.16 14.97 8.27
N GLY A 75 7.89 13.88 8.51
CA GLY A 75 9.32 13.91 8.84
C GLY A 75 10.25 13.90 7.63
N ALA A 76 9.72 13.82 6.42
CA ALA A 76 10.53 13.83 5.20
C ALA A 76 11.16 15.22 4.97
N ASP A 77 12.43 15.24 4.58
CA ASP A 77 13.17 16.45 4.21
C ASP A 77 13.43 16.50 2.69
N HIS A 78 14.22 17.47 2.24
CA HIS A 78 14.52 17.67 0.81
C HIS A 78 15.29 16.52 0.13
N THR A 79 15.84 15.57 0.90
CA THR A 79 16.52 14.38 0.37
C THR A 79 15.57 13.19 0.24
N HIS A 80 14.36 13.33 0.75
CA HIS A 80 13.34 12.33 0.82
C HIS A 80 12.17 12.71 -0.11
N MET A 81 11.72 11.78 -0.89
CA MET A 81 10.49 11.93 -1.69
C MET A 81 9.40 11.07 -1.05
N PRO A 82 8.49 11.71 -0.26
CA PRO A 82 7.42 11.01 0.41
C PRO A 82 6.34 10.60 -0.59
N GLU A 83 5.52 9.71 -0.16
CA GLU A 83 4.41 9.02 -0.84
C GLU A 83 4.16 9.45 -2.30
N GLU A 84 4.83 8.79 -3.23
CA GLU A 84 4.62 8.98 -4.65
C GLU A 84 3.98 7.75 -5.28
N ARG A 85 2.92 7.99 -6.06
CA ARG A 85 2.32 6.93 -6.86
C ARG A 85 2.96 6.89 -8.24
N LEU A 86 3.74 5.85 -8.46
CA LEU A 86 4.39 5.59 -9.73
C LEU A 86 3.56 4.64 -10.60
N PHE A 87 3.78 4.72 -11.90
CA PHE A 87 3.08 3.93 -12.91
C PHE A 87 4.06 3.31 -13.89
N MET A 88 3.79 2.08 -14.29
CA MET A 88 4.52 1.39 -15.36
C MET A 88 3.54 0.66 -16.27
N THR A 89 3.81 0.66 -17.56
CA THR A 89 3.01 -0.11 -18.53
C THR A 89 3.82 -1.27 -19.09
N ILE A 90 3.32 -2.49 -18.89
CA ILE A 90 3.92 -3.71 -19.43
C ILE A 90 2.83 -4.45 -20.21
N ASN A 91 3.09 -4.75 -21.49
CA ASN A 91 2.16 -5.50 -22.35
C ASN A 91 0.72 -4.95 -22.34
N GLY A 92 0.57 -3.63 -22.34
CA GLY A 92 -0.75 -2.97 -22.31
C GLY A 92 -1.43 -2.92 -20.92
N TRP A 93 -0.76 -3.40 -19.87
CA TRP A 93 -1.23 -3.30 -18.50
C TRP A 93 -0.53 -2.14 -17.79
N THR A 94 -1.28 -1.17 -17.31
CA THR A 94 -0.76 -0.12 -16.44
C THR A 94 -0.82 -0.59 -15.00
N ILE A 95 0.35 -0.71 -14.39
CA ILE A 95 0.56 -1.11 -12.99
C ILE A 95 0.89 0.14 -12.20
N SER A 96 0.35 0.29 -11.00
CA SER A 96 0.72 1.38 -10.10
C SER A 96 1.23 0.87 -8.75
N GLY A 97 2.16 1.61 -8.16
CA GLY A 97 2.62 1.41 -6.78
C GLY A 97 2.70 2.75 -6.05
N GLY A 98 2.18 2.81 -4.84
CA GLY A 98 2.48 3.88 -3.91
C GLY A 98 3.74 3.51 -3.16
N ILE A 99 4.79 4.29 -3.27
CA ILE A 99 6.06 4.11 -2.57
C ILE A 99 6.06 5.09 -1.41
N ASP A 100 6.23 4.59 -0.18
CA ASP A 100 6.14 5.43 1.02
C ASP A 100 7.29 6.42 1.10
N LEU A 101 8.51 5.99 0.73
CA LEU A 101 9.69 6.84 0.78
C LEU A 101 10.71 6.41 -0.27
N GLN A 102 11.27 7.38 -0.98
CA GLN A 102 12.42 7.21 -1.84
C GLN A 102 13.53 8.16 -1.38
N THR A 103 14.75 7.63 -1.27
CA THR A 103 15.94 8.42 -0.91
C THR A 103 16.98 8.28 -2.00
N VAL A 104 17.45 9.39 -2.54
CA VAL A 104 18.55 9.39 -3.53
C VAL A 104 19.88 9.46 -2.79
N GLY A 105 20.79 8.59 -3.13
CA GLY A 105 22.12 8.53 -2.54
C GLY A 105 23.15 7.99 -3.52
N LYS A 106 24.41 7.85 -3.05
CA LYS A 106 25.47 7.20 -3.82
C LYS A 106 25.97 5.98 -3.08
N ASP A 107 26.28 4.92 -3.80
CA ASP A 107 26.93 3.76 -3.24
C ASP A 107 28.43 4.01 -2.94
N ALA A 108 29.12 2.99 -2.40
CA ALA A 108 30.53 3.09 -2.07
C ALA A 108 31.45 3.40 -3.28
N ASN A 109 30.98 3.20 -4.49
CA ASN A 109 31.67 3.48 -5.75
C ASN A 109 31.30 4.83 -6.36
N GLY A 110 30.44 5.61 -5.67
CA GLY A 110 29.95 6.89 -6.15
C GLY A 110 28.83 6.81 -7.19
N ILE A 111 28.27 5.61 -7.43
CA ILE A 111 27.16 5.40 -8.37
C ILE A 111 25.86 5.84 -7.70
N GLU A 112 25.09 6.65 -8.38
CA GLU A 112 23.77 7.07 -7.90
C GLU A 112 22.84 5.88 -7.76
N GLN A 113 22.16 5.82 -6.61
CA GLN A 113 21.17 4.80 -6.32
C GLN A 113 19.94 5.41 -5.65
N VAL A 114 18.80 4.78 -5.83
CA VAL A 114 17.57 5.10 -5.14
C VAL A 114 17.26 3.99 -4.16
N VAL A 115 17.18 4.34 -2.88
CA VAL A 115 16.73 3.43 -1.83
C VAL A 115 15.23 3.60 -1.67
N ILE A 116 14.49 2.51 -1.79
CA ILE A 116 13.04 2.46 -1.59
C ILE A 116 12.78 1.89 -0.20
N SER A 117 12.02 2.62 0.60
CA SER A 117 11.58 2.19 1.91
C SER A 117 10.06 2.12 1.95
N ASP A 118 9.55 1.11 2.66
CA ASP A 118 8.13 0.86 2.81
C ASP A 118 7.85 0.57 4.30
N TYR A 119 7.02 1.39 4.91
CA TYR A 119 6.71 1.32 6.33
C TYR A 119 5.59 0.32 6.59
N LYS A 120 5.78 -0.60 7.54
CA LYS A 120 4.78 -1.61 7.89
C LYS A 120 4.46 -1.60 9.38
N LEU A 121 3.23 -1.28 9.72
CA LEU A 121 2.70 -1.57 11.04
C LEU A 121 2.31 -3.04 11.08
N THR A 122 3.03 -3.83 11.89
CA THR A 122 2.86 -5.28 11.91
C THR A 122 3.18 -5.88 13.26
N SER A 123 2.82 -7.15 13.48
CA SER A 123 3.16 -7.88 14.68
C SER A 123 4.59 -8.44 14.61
N ALA A 124 5.23 -8.63 15.77
CA ALA A 124 6.53 -9.30 15.87
C ALA A 124 6.52 -10.69 15.22
N TRP A 125 5.39 -11.42 15.33
CA TRP A 125 5.21 -12.72 14.69
C TRP A 125 5.38 -12.67 13.18
N ALA A 126 4.82 -11.65 12.52
CA ALA A 126 4.94 -11.50 11.07
C ALA A 126 6.40 -11.23 10.63
N ILE A 127 7.19 -10.56 11.46
CA ILE A 127 8.63 -10.34 11.23
C ILE A 127 9.39 -11.67 11.36
N MET A 128 9.12 -12.43 12.42
CA MET A 128 9.79 -13.71 12.67
C MET A 128 9.54 -14.76 11.57
N HIS A 129 8.41 -14.69 10.86
CA HIS A 129 8.01 -15.66 9.83
C HIS A 129 8.25 -15.15 8.40
N ASN A 130 9.05 -14.12 8.25
CA ASN A 130 9.56 -13.58 7.00
C ASN A 130 8.49 -13.52 5.88
N LYS A 131 7.64 -12.49 5.93
CA LYS A 131 6.55 -12.31 4.96
C LYS A 131 7.11 -12.05 3.56
N ILE A 132 7.19 -13.06 2.72
CA ILE A 132 7.69 -13.00 1.34
C ILE A 132 6.96 -11.93 0.50
N ASP A 133 5.73 -11.57 0.85
CA ASP A 133 4.97 -10.55 0.12
C ASP A 133 5.58 -9.15 0.25
N TRP A 134 6.29 -8.85 1.33
CA TRP A 134 7.01 -7.59 1.49
C TRP A 134 8.18 -7.49 0.52
N GLU A 135 8.94 -8.57 0.40
CA GLU A 135 10.04 -8.67 -0.57
C GLU A 135 9.53 -8.55 -2.01
N ARG A 136 8.45 -9.26 -2.34
CA ARG A 136 7.80 -9.17 -3.66
C ARG A 136 7.32 -7.76 -3.95
N GLN A 137 6.75 -7.06 -2.98
CA GLN A 137 6.28 -5.69 -3.11
C GLN A 137 7.45 -4.74 -3.42
N LEU A 138 8.54 -4.81 -2.64
CA LEU A 138 9.73 -3.99 -2.85
C LEU A 138 10.39 -4.29 -4.21
N ASN A 139 10.47 -5.56 -4.60
CA ASN A 139 10.99 -5.94 -5.91
C ASN A 139 10.13 -5.35 -7.05
N CYS A 140 8.81 -5.38 -6.93
CA CYS A 140 7.93 -4.73 -7.92
C CYS A 140 8.16 -3.21 -7.95
N TYR A 141 8.30 -2.57 -6.80
CA TYR A 141 8.58 -1.13 -6.72
C TYR A 141 9.92 -0.76 -7.37
N ALA A 142 10.94 -1.61 -7.26
CA ALA A 142 12.23 -1.38 -7.90
C ALA A 142 12.16 -1.31 -9.43
N HIS A 143 11.12 -1.87 -10.05
CA HIS A 143 10.89 -1.82 -11.49
C HIS A 143 10.00 -0.66 -11.95
N LEU A 144 9.31 0.02 -11.02
CA LEU A 144 8.56 1.21 -11.39
C LEU A 144 9.53 2.34 -11.80
N PRO A 145 9.18 3.18 -12.78
CA PRO A 145 10.06 4.25 -13.20
C PRO A 145 10.38 5.13 -12.00
N LYS A 146 11.66 5.22 -11.73
CA LYS A 146 12.20 6.13 -10.76
C LYS A 146 12.49 7.40 -11.52
N ILE A 147 11.81 8.46 -11.21
CA ILE A 147 12.19 9.83 -11.53
C ILE A 147 13.00 9.98 -12.84
N SER A 148 12.43 10.58 -13.80
CA SER A 148 13.10 11.27 -14.89
C SER A 148 13.41 12.70 -14.48
#